data_87cde9dd6150ff1495062a973b96edfd
#
_entry.id   87cde9dd6150ff1495062a973b96edfd
#
_cell.length_a   1.000
_cell.length_b   1.000
_cell.length_c   1.000
_cell.angle_alpha   90.00
_cell.angle_beta   90.00
_cell.angle_gamma   90.00
#
_symmetry.space_group_name_H-M   'P 1'
#
loop_
_entity.id
_entity.type
_entity.pdbx_description
1 polymer ?
#
loop_
_entity_poly.entity_id
_entity_poly.type
_entity_poly.pdbx_seq_one_letter_code
_entity_poly.pdbx_strand_id
1 'polypeptide(L)'
;DNCPAVSNAAQTDGDGDLDGDACDNCVAVANSDQANGDGDTLGNACDNCPAATNEDQADGDVDTVGNVCDNCPTVANTTQLDGAAGLEVPADGVGDACDNCTRVNNPRVASNFLSTNQWATLSGGQRDDDHDGFGNKCDGDFTASGALIGTNDLTQYRASSGKSRLGDTCGTVGNQPCARYDLDEAGALVNTSDLTVYRGLSGKAAGPRCTTHC
;
A
#
# COMPACT_ATOMS: atom_id res chain seq x y z
N ASP A 1 7.18 43.00 19.03
CA ASP A 1 6.64 41.78 19.65
C ASP A 1 6.45 40.74 18.58
N ASN A 2 7.16 39.65 18.73
CA ASN A 2 7.15 38.56 17.75
C ASN A 2 6.01 37.53 18.01
N CYS A 3 5.18 37.71 19.07
CA CYS A 3 3.96 36.98 19.34
C CYS A 3 2.87 37.88 19.92
N PRO A 4 2.22 38.73 19.11
CA PRO A 4 1.30 39.74 19.64
C PRO A 4 0.10 39.20 20.43
N ALA A 5 -0.30 37.94 20.23
CA ALA A 5 -1.44 37.30 20.89
C ALA A 5 -1.02 36.40 22.07
N VAL A 6 0.29 36.12 22.23
CA VAL A 6 0.82 35.19 23.24
C VAL A 6 1.89 35.88 24.05
N SER A 7 1.78 35.85 25.38
CA SER A 7 2.77 36.45 26.26
C SER A 7 4.10 35.71 26.21
N ASN A 8 5.13 36.35 25.66
CA ASN A 8 6.50 35.80 25.48
C ASN A 8 7.61 36.81 25.82
N ALA A 9 7.75 37.16 27.06
CA ALA A 9 8.68 38.21 27.52
C ALA A 9 10.14 38.04 27.02
N ALA A 10 10.57 36.83 26.69
CA ALA A 10 11.92 36.55 26.17
C ALA A 10 12.09 36.93 24.70
N GLN A 11 11.00 37.02 23.93
CA GLN A 11 11.00 37.30 22.49
C GLN A 11 11.99 36.42 21.72
N THR A 12 12.08 35.11 22.15
CA THR A 12 12.91 34.12 21.44
C THR A 12 12.32 33.87 20.05
N ASP A 13 13.18 33.64 19.09
CA ASP A 13 12.92 33.33 17.70
C ASP A 13 14.09 32.44 17.24
N GLY A 14 13.84 31.13 17.25
CA GLY A 14 14.90 30.12 17.11
C GLY A 14 15.42 29.96 15.70
N ASP A 15 14.61 30.17 14.70
CA ASP A 15 14.94 29.99 13.28
C ASP A 15 15.05 31.32 12.51
N GLY A 16 14.57 32.41 13.10
CA GLY A 16 14.80 33.79 12.60
C GLY A 16 13.78 34.24 11.56
N ASP A 17 12.57 33.66 11.54
CA ASP A 17 11.54 33.98 10.56
C ASP A 17 10.64 35.18 10.95
N LEU A 18 10.81 35.70 12.17
CA LEU A 18 10.13 36.85 12.80
C LEU A 18 8.86 36.44 13.61
N ASP A 19 8.43 35.21 13.57
CA ASP A 19 7.49 34.67 14.52
C ASP A 19 8.24 34.11 15.75
N GLY A 20 7.76 34.36 16.93
CA GLY A 20 8.41 33.92 18.14
C GLY A 20 8.09 32.46 18.48
N ASP A 21 9.04 31.72 19.08
CA ASP A 21 8.90 30.32 19.48
C ASP A 21 7.58 30.02 20.23
N ALA A 22 7.00 31.01 20.88
CA ALA A 22 5.78 30.83 21.68
C ALA A 22 4.48 30.79 20.84
N CYS A 23 4.52 31.25 19.61
CA CYS A 23 3.37 31.31 18.70
C CYS A 23 3.68 30.71 17.32
N ASP A 24 4.91 30.26 17.12
CA ASP A 24 5.37 29.66 15.88
C ASP A 24 4.94 28.18 15.81
N ASN A 25 4.33 27.79 14.71
CA ASN A 25 3.89 26.41 14.44
C ASN A 25 4.99 25.51 13.85
N CYS A 26 6.21 26.08 13.61
CA CYS A 26 7.40 25.34 13.18
C CYS A 26 8.70 25.85 13.81
N VAL A 27 8.79 25.93 15.11
CA VAL A 27 9.84 26.57 15.95
C VAL A 27 11.29 26.40 15.49
N ALA A 28 11.61 25.46 14.61
CA ALA A 28 12.95 25.17 14.14
C ALA A 28 13.10 25.27 12.60
N VAL A 29 12.03 25.64 11.90
CA VAL A 29 12.00 25.69 10.43
C VAL A 29 11.27 26.94 9.97
N ALA A 30 12.01 27.93 9.52
CA ALA A 30 11.48 29.24 9.15
C ALA A 30 10.29 29.17 8.18
N ASN A 31 9.14 29.69 8.63
CA ASN A 31 7.87 29.67 7.89
C ASN A 31 6.98 30.88 8.22
N SER A 32 7.44 32.08 7.99
CA SER A 32 6.79 33.35 8.33
C SER A 32 5.36 33.53 7.81
N ASP A 33 4.86 32.63 6.97
CA ASP A 33 3.44 32.58 6.56
C ASP A 33 2.56 31.77 7.52
N GLN A 34 3.18 31.03 8.45
CA GLN A 34 2.54 30.19 9.45
C GLN A 34 1.45 29.29 8.85
N ALA A 35 1.66 28.86 7.58
CA ALA A 35 0.70 28.04 6.87
C ALA A 35 0.50 26.68 7.56
N ASN A 36 -0.77 26.28 7.73
CA ASN A 36 -1.18 24.99 8.28
C ASN A 36 -2.39 24.50 7.47
N GLY A 37 -2.24 23.43 6.72
CA GLY A 37 -3.21 22.96 5.73
C GLY A 37 -4.31 22.08 6.29
N ASP A 38 -4.08 21.38 7.40
CA ASP A 38 -4.98 20.38 7.94
C ASP A 38 -5.51 20.71 9.35
N GLY A 39 -4.92 21.69 10.01
CA GLY A 39 -5.38 22.23 11.28
C GLY A 39 -4.92 21.45 12.52
N ASP A 40 -3.86 20.67 12.41
CA ASP A 40 -3.12 20.18 13.60
C ASP A 40 -2.26 21.29 14.21
N THR A 41 -1.31 20.99 15.10
CA THR A 41 -0.49 22.03 15.74
C THR A 41 0.77 22.38 14.95
N LEU A 42 1.06 21.67 13.88
CA LEU A 42 2.27 21.83 13.07
C LEU A 42 2.02 22.64 11.81
N GLY A 43 2.98 23.49 11.45
CA GLY A 43 2.95 24.19 10.18
C GLY A 43 3.42 23.31 9.02
N ASN A 44 2.92 23.57 7.80
CA ASN A 44 3.25 22.80 6.60
C ASN A 44 4.75 22.62 6.36
N ALA A 45 5.57 23.54 6.85
CA ALA A 45 7.02 23.53 6.62
C ALA A 45 7.77 22.47 7.45
N CYS A 46 7.21 22.06 8.58
CA CYS A 46 7.79 21.09 9.49
C CYS A 46 6.92 19.84 9.68
N ASP A 47 5.79 19.76 8.98
CA ASP A 47 4.83 18.67 9.02
C ASP A 47 5.16 17.63 7.92
N ASN A 48 5.29 16.38 8.30
CA ASN A 48 5.53 15.28 7.36
C ASN A 48 4.25 14.77 6.65
N CYS A 49 3.05 15.34 7.00
CA CYS A 49 1.79 15.14 6.30
C CYS A 49 0.95 16.43 6.19
N PRO A 50 1.36 17.46 5.46
CA PRO A 50 0.76 18.81 5.50
C PRO A 50 -0.72 18.94 5.12
N ALA A 51 -1.40 17.84 4.77
CA ALA A 51 -2.81 17.79 4.39
C ALA A 51 -3.61 16.79 5.22
N ALA A 52 -3.01 16.17 6.25
CA ALA A 52 -3.66 15.13 7.06
C ALA A 52 -3.13 15.15 8.49
N THR A 53 -3.95 15.62 9.43
CA THR A 53 -3.61 15.78 10.84
C THR A 53 -2.86 14.58 11.44
N ASN A 54 -1.65 14.80 11.95
CA ASN A 54 -0.80 13.77 12.55
C ASN A 54 0.16 14.32 13.60
N GLU A 55 -0.36 14.79 14.71
CA GLU A 55 0.37 15.38 15.84
C GLU A 55 1.60 14.60 16.32
N ASP A 56 1.63 13.29 16.11
CA ASP A 56 2.73 12.42 16.53
C ASP A 56 3.89 12.37 15.51
N GLN A 57 3.68 12.90 14.31
CA GLN A 57 4.67 12.91 13.21
C GLN A 57 5.32 11.55 12.98
N ALA A 58 4.55 10.48 13.22
CA ALA A 58 5.05 9.12 13.06
C ALA A 58 5.46 8.85 11.61
N ASP A 59 6.70 8.37 11.42
CA ASP A 59 7.30 7.96 10.17
C ASP A 59 8.00 6.61 10.41
N GLY A 60 7.40 5.53 9.92
CA GLY A 60 7.79 4.17 10.27
C GLY A 60 9.02 3.66 9.53
N ASP A 61 9.31 4.19 8.34
CA ASP A 61 10.42 3.76 7.49
C ASP A 61 11.46 4.86 7.25
N VAL A 62 11.22 6.04 7.83
CA VAL A 62 12.17 7.19 7.87
C VAL A 62 12.42 7.76 6.47
N ASP A 63 11.37 7.87 5.65
CA ASP A 63 11.47 8.44 4.32
C ASP A 63 11.03 9.91 4.23
N THR A 64 10.66 10.52 5.36
CA THR A 64 10.16 11.88 5.52
C THR A 64 8.69 12.11 5.20
N VAL A 65 7.95 11.07 4.86
CA VAL A 65 6.51 11.09 4.69
C VAL A 65 5.86 10.42 5.91
N GLY A 66 4.92 11.09 6.54
CA GLY A 66 4.28 10.53 7.75
C GLY A 66 3.35 9.35 7.42
N ASN A 67 3.29 8.36 8.31
CA ASN A 67 2.50 7.14 8.12
C ASN A 67 1.04 7.37 7.69
N VAL A 68 0.46 8.51 8.06
CA VAL A 68 -0.94 8.83 7.76
C VAL A 68 -1.17 9.15 6.28
N CYS A 69 -0.19 9.77 5.64
CA CYS A 69 -0.23 10.19 4.24
C CYS A 69 0.68 9.34 3.33
N ASP A 70 1.41 8.39 3.91
CA ASP A 70 2.32 7.53 3.18
C ASP A 70 1.60 6.36 2.51
N ASN A 71 1.80 6.21 1.19
CA ASN A 71 1.27 5.11 0.42
C ASN A 71 2.07 3.80 0.56
N CYS A 72 3.24 3.83 1.26
CA CYS A 72 4.03 2.65 1.66
C CYS A 72 4.57 2.76 3.10
N PRO A 73 3.79 2.80 4.17
CA PRO A 73 4.21 3.18 5.53
C PRO A 73 5.32 2.33 6.19
N THR A 74 5.85 1.33 5.50
CA THR A 74 6.90 0.42 5.99
C THR A 74 8.04 0.24 4.99
N VAL A 75 7.98 0.91 3.83
CA VAL A 75 8.96 0.80 2.75
C VAL A 75 9.25 2.17 2.19
N ALA A 76 10.41 2.73 2.53
CA ALA A 76 10.79 4.09 2.17
C ALA A 76 10.60 4.42 0.67
N ASN A 77 9.76 5.42 0.39
CA ASN A 77 9.41 5.86 -0.95
C ASN A 77 9.06 7.35 -1.04
N THR A 78 9.94 8.24 -0.65
CA THR A 78 9.79 9.71 -0.62
C THR A 78 9.06 10.33 -1.83
N THR A 79 9.08 9.67 -2.98
CA THR A 79 8.40 10.14 -4.19
C THR A 79 6.91 9.84 -4.21
N GLN A 80 6.44 8.96 -3.34
CA GLN A 80 5.04 8.54 -3.25
C GLN A 80 4.43 8.12 -4.61
N LEU A 81 5.25 7.51 -5.49
CA LEU A 81 4.79 7.04 -6.79
C LEU A 81 3.76 5.92 -6.61
N ASP A 82 2.64 6.03 -7.31
CA ASP A 82 1.55 5.07 -7.37
C ASP A 82 1.01 5.06 -8.80
N GLY A 83 1.40 4.06 -9.60
CA GLY A 83 0.97 3.91 -10.98
C GLY A 83 1.43 4.99 -11.96
N ALA A 84 2.35 5.88 -11.57
CA ALA A 84 2.90 6.92 -12.44
C ALA A 84 4.04 6.38 -13.33
N ALA A 85 4.33 7.10 -14.43
CA ALA A 85 5.44 6.84 -15.35
C ALA A 85 5.30 5.63 -16.29
N GLY A 86 4.13 5.45 -16.95
CA GLY A 86 3.98 4.55 -18.11
C GLY A 86 3.55 3.13 -17.77
N LEU A 87 3.21 2.87 -16.54
CA LEU A 87 2.42 1.71 -16.16
C LEU A 87 0.95 2.08 -16.38
N GLU A 88 0.22 1.29 -17.14
CA GLU A 88 -1.13 1.62 -17.66
C GLU A 88 -2.25 1.46 -16.61
N VAL A 89 -1.99 1.72 -15.33
CA VAL A 89 -2.96 1.42 -14.27
C VAL A 89 -3.28 2.68 -13.46
N PRO A 90 -4.55 2.93 -13.18
CA PRO A 90 -4.92 3.99 -12.24
C PRO A 90 -4.36 3.66 -10.85
N ALA A 91 -3.87 4.71 -10.19
CA ALA A 91 -3.44 4.65 -8.80
C ALA A 91 -4.48 3.95 -7.92
N ASP A 92 -4.03 3.07 -7.04
CA ASP A 92 -4.90 2.32 -6.13
C ASP A 92 -4.69 2.65 -4.65
N GLY A 93 -3.81 3.58 -4.36
CA GLY A 93 -3.47 4.03 -3.02
C GLY A 93 -2.37 3.20 -2.35
N VAL A 94 -1.73 2.31 -3.11
CA VAL A 94 -0.53 1.57 -2.67
C VAL A 94 0.64 2.01 -3.53
N GLY A 95 1.70 2.48 -2.90
CA GLY A 95 2.86 2.97 -3.65
C GLY A 95 3.60 1.85 -4.39
N ASP A 96 4.13 2.15 -5.58
CA ASP A 96 4.85 1.19 -6.42
C ASP A 96 5.97 0.43 -5.68
N ALA A 97 6.51 1.02 -4.61
CA ALA A 97 7.60 0.43 -3.82
C ALA A 97 7.15 -0.74 -2.93
N CYS A 98 5.89 -0.76 -2.54
CA CYS A 98 5.30 -1.78 -1.66
C CYS A 98 4.10 -2.51 -2.28
N ASP A 99 3.73 -2.14 -3.51
CA ASP A 99 2.63 -2.76 -4.23
C ASP A 99 3.03 -4.15 -4.73
N ASN A 100 2.25 -5.15 -4.36
CA ASN A 100 2.45 -6.52 -4.80
C ASN A 100 1.87 -6.80 -6.21
N CYS A 101 1.19 -5.80 -6.82
CA CYS A 101 0.68 -5.86 -8.20
C CYS A 101 0.79 -4.52 -8.93
N THR A 102 1.96 -3.93 -9.07
CA THR A 102 2.19 -2.58 -9.64
C THR A 102 1.53 -2.27 -11.00
N ARG A 103 0.88 -3.23 -11.63
CA ARG A 103 0.21 -3.08 -12.94
C ARG A 103 -1.26 -3.41 -12.92
N VAL A 104 -1.80 -3.70 -11.76
CA VAL A 104 -3.20 -4.10 -11.57
C VAL A 104 -3.73 -3.44 -10.32
N ASN A 105 -4.77 -2.64 -10.45
CA ASN A 105 -5.41 -2.01 -9.29
C ASN A 105 -5.87 -3.07 -8.27
N ASN A 106 -5.20 -3.12 -7.12
CA ASN A 106 -5.49 -4.03 -6.00
C ASN A 106 -5.27 -3.35 -4.65
N PRO A 107 -6.10 -2.36 -4.29
CA PRO A 107 -5.91 -1.53 -3.11
C PRO A 107 -5.82 -2.37 -1.83
N ARG A 108 -5.23 -1.79 -0.78
CA ARG A 108 -5.22 -2.43 0.54
C ARG A 108 -6.63 -2.79 0.98
N VAL A 109 -6.76 -3.97 1.55
CA VAL A 109 -8.03 -4.40 2.14
C VAL A 109 -8.29 -3.68 3.46
N ALA A 110 -9.56 -3.59 3.85
CA ALA A 110 -9.95 -2.95 5.11
C ALA A 110 -9.28 -3.62 6.32
N SER A 111 -8.94 -2.85 7.36
CA SER A 111 -8.24 -3.34 8.55
C SER A 111 -8.94 -4.51 9.28
N ASN A 112 -10.25 -4.64 9.11
CA ASN A 112 -11.04 -5.74 9.67
C ASN A 112 -11.22 -6.93 8.70
N PHE A 113 -10.61 -6.89 7.51
CA PHE A 113 -10.80 -7.91 6.47
C PHE A 113 -10.50 -9.32 6.99
N LEU A 114 -9.37 -9.52 7.65
CA LEU A 114 -8.97 -10.83 8.18
C LEU A 114 -9.88 -11.34 9.30
N SER A 115 -10.61 -10.47 10.00
CA SER A 115 -11.55 -10.90 11.05
C SER A 115 -12.75 -11.68 10.47
N THR A 116 -13.13 -11.38 9.24
CA THR A 116 -14.22 -12.04 8.52
C THR A 116 -13.73 -13.02 7.46
N ASN A 117 -12.44 -12.96 7.09
CA ASN A 117 -11.82 -13.77 6.04
C ASN A 117 -10.55 -14.43 6.58
N GLN A 118 -10.67 -15.26 7.60
CA GLN A 118 -9.54 -15.92 8.30
C GLN A 118 -8.71 -16.87 7.41
N TRP A 119 -9.21 -17.18 6.23
CA TRP A 119 -8.54 -17.99 5.21
C TRP A 119 -7.60 -17.19 4.31
N ALA A 120 -7.76 -15.86 4.29
CA ALA A 120 -6.95 -14.98 3.46
C ALA A 120 -5.64 -14.62 4.15
N THR A 121 -4.64 -14.29 3.37
CA THR A 121 -3.37 -13.74 3.81
C THR A 121 -3.03 -12.47 3.06
N LEU A 122 -2.18 -11.64 3.63
CA LEU A 122 -1.85 -10.32 3.10
C LEU A 122 -0.34 -10.12 3.03
N SER A 123 0.10 -9.41 1.98
CA SER A 123 1.40 -8.75 1.95
C SER A 123 1.20 -7.25 1.73
N GLY A 124 1.86 -6.40 2.52
CA GLY A 124 1.68 -4.93 2.45
C GLY A 124 0.23 -4.45 2.63
N GLY A 125 -0.65 -5.27 3.22
CA GLY A 125 -2.08 -4.98 3.36
C GLY A 125 -2.93 -5.33 2.12
N GLN A 126 -2.33 -5.84 1.05
CA GLN A 126 -2.99 -6.35 -0.14
C GLN A 126 -3.09 -7.89 -0.07
N ARG A 127 -4.03 -8.48 -0.80
CA ARG A 127 -4.17 -9.95 -0.79
C ARG A 127 -3.01 -10.64 -1.48
N ASP A 128 -2.46 -11.65 -0.78
CA ASP A 128 -1.39 -12.54 -1.22
C ASP A 128 -1.57 -13.87 -0.45
N ASP A 129 -2.44 -14.74 -0.98
CA ASP A 129 -2.94 -15.89 -0.21
C ASP A 129 -1.95 -17.05 -0.13
N ASP A 130 -0.87 -17.04 -0.88
CA ASP A 130 0.20 -18.04 -0.82
C ASP A 130 1.55 -17.50 -0.31
N HIS A 131 1.61 -16.21 0.01
CA HIS A 131 2.79 -15.55 0.57
C HIS A 131 4.04 -15.62 -0.30
N ASP A 132 3.89 -15.56 -1.60
CA ASP A 132 5.04 -15.56 -2.50
C ASP A 132 5.53 -14.15 -2.86
N GLY A 133 4.80 -13.10 -2.43
CA GLY A 133 5.10 -11.70 -2.63
C GLY A 133 4.45 -11.11 -3.89
N PHE A 134 3.61 -11.88 -4.58
CA PHE A 134 2.76 -11.38 -5.67
C PHE A 134 1.31 -11.31 -5.20
N GLY A 135 0.62 -10.22 -5.53
CA GLY A 135 -0.79 -10.11 -5.18
C GLY A 135 -1.68 -11.02 -6.01
N ASN A 136 -2.74 -11.58 -5.43
CA ASN A 136 -3.65 -12.51 -6.10
C ASN A 136 -4.12 -12.05 -7.48
N LYS A 137 -4.33 -10.74 -7.68
CA LYS A 137 -4.81 -10.20 -8.96
C LYS A 137 -3.79 -10.22 -10.10
N CYS A 138 -2.52 -10.28 -9.81
CA CYS A 138 -1.44 -10.31 -10.80
C CYS A 138 -0.64 -11.61 -10.73
N ASP A 139 -0.90 -12.45 -9.75
CA ASP A 139 -0.28 -13.75 -9.62
C ASP A 139 -1.03 -14.81 -10.42
N GLY A 140 -0.42 -15.23 -11.49
CA GLY A 140 -0.85 -16.38 -12.28
C GLY A 140 0.19 -17.50 -12.29
N ASP A 141 1.31 -17.34 -11.54
CA ASP A 141 2.36 -18.36 -11.38
C ASP A 141 2.03 -19.27 -10.19
N PHE A 142 0.96 -20.03 -10.31
CA PHE A 142 0.50 -20.97 -9.30
C PHE A 142 1.49 -22.09 -8.98
N THR A 143 2.54 -22.22 -9.75
CA THR A 143 3.61 -23.20 -9.53
C THR A 143 4.79 -22.63 -8.76
N ALA A 144 4.79 -21.32 -8.49
CA ALA A 144 5.88 -20.58 -7.87
C ALA A 144 7.23 -20.85 -8.56
N SER A 145 7.18 -21.01 -9.90
CA SER A 145 8.38 -21.36 -10.69
C SER A 145 9.29 -20.16 -10.91
N GLY A 146 8.79 -18.96 -10.69
CA GLY A 146 9.48 -17.70 -11.01
C GLY A 146 9.67 -17.47 -12.51
N ALA A 147 9.00 -18.27 -13.33
CA ALA A 147 9.04 -18.21 -14.78
C ALA A 147 7.83 -17.46 -15.35
N LEU A 148 7.62 -17.56 -16.65
CA LEU A 148 6.42 -17.01 -17.27
C LEU A 148 5.19 -17.84 -16.89
N ILE A 149 4.09 -17.17 -16.64
CA ILE A 149 2.76 -17.77 -16.43
C ILE A 149 2.39 -18.61 -17.65
N GLY A 150 2.26 -19.89 -17.49
CA GLY A 150 2.20 -20.84 -18.60
C GLY A 150 1.22 -22.01 -18.44
N THR A 151 1.53 -23.11 -19.12
CA THR A 151 0.62 -24.27 -19.18
C THR A 151 0.52 -25.05 -17.88
N ASN A 152 1.55 -25.02 -17.05
CA ASN A 152 1.53 -25.69 -15.74
C ASN A 152 0.58 -24.97 -14.80
N ASP A 153 0.62 -23.65 -14.80
CA ASP A 153 -0.25 -22.80 -13.99
C ASP A 153 -1.71 -22.95 -14.45
N LEU A 154 -1.94 -22.96 -15.77
CA LEU A 154 -3.26 -23.23 -16.32
C LEU A 154 -3.82 -24.61 -15.88
N THR A 155 -2.95 -25.59 -15.72
CA THR A 155 -3.36 -26.92 -15.26
C THR A 155 -3.82 -26.87 -13.81
N GLN A 156 -3.11 -26.16 -12.96
CA GLN A 156 -3.50 -25.95 -11.56
C GLN A 156 -4.81 -25.14 -11.47
N TYR A 157 -4.92 -24.05 -12.23
CA TYR A 157 -6.14 -23.27 -12.29
C TYR A 157 -7.35 -24.13 -12.67
N ARG A 158 -7.25 -24.92 -13.74
CA ARG A 158 -8.33 -25.82 -14.19
C ARG A 158 -8.74 -26.84 -13.15
N ALA A 159 -7.79 -27.36 -12.38
CA ALA A 159 -8.08 -28.28 -11.28
C ALA A 159 -8.86 -27.61 -10.13
N SER A 160 -8.81 -26.29 -10.07
CA SER A 160 -9.47 -25.48 -9.04
C SER A 160 -10.83 -24.93 -9.47
N SER A 161 -11.13 -24.97 -10.76
CA SER A 161 -12.37 -24.41 -11.31
C SER A 161 -13.62 -25.09 -10.72
N GLY A 162 -14.59 -24.27 -10.30
CA GLY A 162 -15.83 -24.71 -9.66
C GLY A 162 -15.71 -25.01 -8.16
N LYS A 163 -14.51 -24.86 -7.58
CA LYS A 163 -14.27 -25.02 -6.14
C LYS A 163 -14.58 -23.75 -5.39
N SER A 164 -15.04 -23.90 -4.14
CA SER A 164 -15.26 -22.77 -3.24
C SER A 164 -13.92 -22.27 -2.68
N ARG A 165 -13.70 -20.96 -2.71
CA ARG A 165 -12.56 -20.35 -2.04
C ARG A 165 -12.60 -20.49 -0.51
N LEU A 166 -13.77 -20.74 0.04
CA LEU A 166 -14.00 -20.91 1.48
C LEU A 166 -14.04 -22.41 1.83
N GLY A 167 -12.93 -22.97 2.24
CA GLY A 167 -12.86 -24.30 2.83
C GLY A 167 -12.48 -25.45 1.90
N ASP A 168 -12.39 -25.23 0.59
CA ASP A 168 -11.88 -26.25 -0.33
C ASP A 168 -10.36 -26.16 -0.49
N THR A 169 -9.71 -27.28 -0.77
CA THR A 169 -8.33 -27.34 -1.21
C THR A 169 -8.25 -27.46 -2.72
N CYS A 170 -7.34 -26.72 -3.32
CA CYS A 170 -7.19 -26.61 -4.75
C CYS A 170 -5.75 -26.91 -5.21
N GLY A 171 -5.64 -27.11 -6.53
CA GLY A 171 -4.34 -27.38 -7.15
C GLY A 171 -3.96 -28.86 -7.15
N THR A 172 -2.84 -29.15 -7.79
CA THR A 172 -2.29 -30.51 -7.91
C THR A 172 -1.08 -30.70 -7.00
N VAL A 173 -0.60 -29.65 -6.36
CA VAL A 173 0.59 -29.64 -5.50
C VAL A 173 0.20 -29.10 -4.11
N GLY A 174 0.14 -30.00 -3.13
CA GLY A 174 -0.13 -29.67 -1.73
C GLY A 174 -1.58 -29.24 -1.44
N ASN A 175 -1.86 -28.92 -0.18
CA ASN A 175 -3.16 -28.44 0.28
C ASN A 175 -3.23 -26.92 0.13
N GLN A 176 -3.24 -26.40 -1.10
CA GLN A 176 -3.34 -24.98 -1.34
C GLN A 176 -4.78 -24.48 -1.18
N PRO A 177 -5.01 -23.32 -0.54
CA PRO A 177 -6.34 -22.73 -0.47
C PRO A 177 -6.83 -22.37 -1.87
N CYS A 178 -8.13 -22.62 -2.13
CA CYS A 178 -8.71 -22.25 -3.44
C CYS A 178 -8.76 -20.75 -3.68
N ALA A 179 -8.67 -19.96 -2.63
CA ALA A 179 -8.68 -18.50 -2.69
C ALA A 179 -7.60 -17.92 -3.63
N ARG A 180 -6.41 -18.52 -3.72
CA ARG A 180 -5.34 -18.08 -4.62
C ARG A 180 -5.69 -18.15 -6.11
N TYR A 181 -6.72 -18.91 -6.49
CA TYR A 181 -7.20 -19.05 -7.87
C TYR A 181 -8.40 -18.16 -8.17
N ASP A 182 -8.91 -17.43 -7.17
CA ASP A 182 -9.95 -16.41 -7.28
C ASP A 182 -9.30 -15.07 -7.63
N LEU A 183 -8.92 -14.93 -8.90
CA LEU A 183 -8.10 -13.82 -9.40
C LEU A 183 -8.87 -12.50 -9.53
N ASP A 184 -10.18 -12.57 -9.71
CA ASP A 184 -11.03 -11.37 -9.76
C ASP A 184 -11.55 -10.96 -8.38
N GLU A 185 -11.26 -11.79 -7.35
CA GLU A 185 -11.69 -11.61 -5.95
C GLU A 185 -13.21 -11.44 -5.79
N ALA A 186 -13.98 -11.89 -6.78
CA ALA A 186 -15.42 -11.75 -6.82
C ALA A 186 -16.14 -13.09 -6.65
N GLY A 187 -17.16 -13.09 -5.80
CA GLY A 187 -17.95 -14.29 -5.56
C GLY A 187 -17.34 -15.27 -4.56
N ALA A 188 -17.77 -16.52 -4.62
CA ALA A 188 -17.38 -17.57 -3.68
C ALA A 188 -16.72 -18.79 -4.36
N LEU A 189 -16.62 -18.77 -5.68
CA LEU A 189 -16.13 -19.88 -6.48
C LEU A 189 -15.08 -19.41 -7.48
N VAL A 190 -14.04 -20.21 -7.69
CA VAL A 190 -13.16 -20.09 -8.84
C VAL A 190 -13.94 -20.40 -10.12
N ASN A 191 -14.06 -19.47 -11.03
CA ASN A 191 -14.97 -19.55 -12.16
C ASN A 191 -14.43 -18.94 -13.47
N THR A 192 -15.29 -18.67 -14.43
CA THR A 192 -14.89 -18.16 -15.76
C THR A 192 -14.42 -16.72 -15.77
N SER A 193 -14.77 -15.91 -14.76
CA SER A 193 -14.26 -14.53 -14.62
C SER A 193 -12.78 -14.57 -14.29
N ASP A 194 -12.38 -15.42 -13.34
CA ASP A 194 -10.98 -15.65 -12.97
C ASP A 194 -10.17 -16.15 -14.17
N LEU A 195 -10.74 -17.03 -14.99
CA LEU A 195 -10.09 -17.47 -16.22
C LEU A 195 -9.82 -16.30 -17.18
N THR A 196 -10.66 -15.29 -17.17
CA THR A 196 -10.45 -14.10 -18.01
C THR A 196 -9.25 -13.29 -17.51
N VAL A 197 -9.13 -13.10 -16.18
CA VAL A 197 -7.97 -12.48 -15.56
C VAL A 197 -6.71 -13.31 -15.87
N TYR A 198 -6.74 -14.62 -15.61
CA TYR A 198 -5.62 -15.53 -15.91
C TYR A 198 -5.13 -15.41 -17.37
N ARG A 199 -6.06 -15.38 -18.33
CA ARG A 199 -5.69 -15.24 -19.75
C ARG A 199 -4.99 -13.92 -20.05
N GLY A 200 -5.35 -12.85 -19.33
CA GLY A 200 -4.66 -11.56 -19.42
C GLY A 200 -3.23 -11.60 -18.90
N LEU A 201 -2.94 -12.49 -17.95
CA LEU A 201 -1.64 -12.68 -17.34
C LEU A 201 -0.77 -13.70 -18.09
N SER A 202 -1.39 -14.66 -18.79
CA SER A 202 -0.69 -15.76 -19.48
C SER A 202 0.38 -15.26 -20.47
N GLY A 203 1.57 -15.82 -20.38
CA GLY A 203 2.74 -15.44 -21.18
C GLY A 203 3.49 -14.22 -20.66
N LYS A 204 3.03 -13.63 -19.57
CA LYS A 204 3.76 -12.54 -18.87
C LYS A 204 4.63 -13.12 -17.74
N ALA A 205 5.64 -12.38 -17.34
CA ALA A 205 6.30 -12.63 -16.07
C ALA A 205 5.31 -12.39 -14.93
N ALA A 206 5.42 -13.14 -13.85
CA ALA A 206 4.79 -12.78 -12.58
C ALA A 206 5.17 -11.32 -12.25
N GLY A 207 4.29 -10.60 -11.60
CA GLY A 207 4.50 -9.18 -11.25
C GLY A 207 5.77 -8.96 -10.43
N PRO A 208 6.20 -7.74 -10.19
CA PRO A 208 7.33 -7.48 -9.29
C PRO A 208 6.98 -7.99 -7.89
N ARG A 209 7.92 -8.71 -7.29
CA ARG A 209 7.80 -9.15 -5.89
C ARG A 209 7.95 -7.96 -4.97
N CYS A 210 7.09 -7.87 -3.99
CA CYS A 210 7.39 -7.12 -2.79
C CYS A 210 8.56 -7.80 -2.06
N THR A 211 9.79 -7.25 -2.18
CA THR A 211 11.01 -7.94 -1.74
C THR A 211 11.48 -7.58 -0.34
N THR A 212 10.84 -6.61 0.32
CA THR A 212 11.23 -6.14 1.66
C THR A 212 10.01 -5.72 2.47
N HIS A 213 9.71 -6.46 3.54
CA HIS A 213 8.72 -6.09 4.58
C HIS A 213 7.26 -5.89 4.09
N CYS A 214 6.78 -6.78 3.23
CA CYS A 214 5.35 -6.84 2.90
C CYS A 214 4.55 -7.56 3.99
#